data_c3745bde7310005132b41255ce881543
#
_entry.id   c3745bde7310005132b41255ce881543
#
_cell.length_a   1.000
_cell.length_b   1.000
_cell.length_c   1.000
_cell.angle_alpha   90.00
_cell.angle_beta   90.00
_cell.angle_gamma   90.00
#
_symmetry.space_group_name_H-M   'P 1'
#
loop_
_entity.id
_entity.type
_entity.pdbx_description
1 polymer ?
#
loop_
_entity_poly.entity_id
_entity_poly.type
_entity_poly.pdbx_seq_one_letter_code
_entity_poly.pdbx_strand_id
1 'polypeptide(L)'
;KAYAFNVKREGYLFYSDNFSLIDNKIDSSLIVNIPLQPIETGASIILKNIFFDVNKFQLKQESLTELDKVVLMLNENPAIRIQISGHTDNVGKDADNTALSLNRAKAVMGYLLSKNIDPKRISSKGFGATMPVASNESESGKALNRRTELAVTSD
;
A
#
# COMPACT_ATOMS: atom_id res chain seq x y z
N LYS A 1 7.00 -17.85 14.42
CA LYS A 1 5.92 -16.96 14.83
C LYS A 1 6.02 -15.66 14.02
N ALA A 2 4.93 -15.23 13.39
CA ALA A 2 4.88 -13.99 12.62
C ALA A 2 4.54 -12.81 13.55
N TYR A 3 5.16 -11.69 13.32
CA TYR A 3 4.93 -10.45 14.04
C TYR A 3 4.66 -9.32 13.04
N ALA A 4 3.69 -8.47 13.34
CA ALA A 4 3.44 -7.23 12.62
C ALA A 4 3.92 -6.06 13.49
N PHE A 5 4.57 -5.08 12.88
CA PHE A 5 4.91 -3.86 13.57
C PHE A 5 4.57 -2.62 12.73
N ASN A 6 4.27 -1.56 13.44
CA ASN A 6 3.94 -0.27 12.86
C ASN A 6 4.82 0.79 13.50
N VAL A 7 5.30 1.71 12.69
CA VAL A 7 6.00 2.89 13.16
C VAL A 7 5.30 4.13 12.63
N LYS A 8 5.00 5.05 13.53
CA LYS A 8 4.33 6.32 13.25
C LYS A 8 5.13 7.46 13.91
N ARG A 9 5.25 8.55 13.18
CA ARG A 9 5.79 9.81 13.66
C ARG A 9 5.01 10.96 13.02
N GLU A 10 4.71 11.98 13.79
CA GLU A 10 4.05 13.20 13.27
C GLU A 10 4.87 13.83 12.15
N GLY A 11 4.19 14.23 11.07
CA GLY A 11 4.83 14.78 9.88
C GLY A 11 5.53 13.76 8.96
N TYR A 12 5.38 12.46 9.23
CA TYR A 12 5.96 11.38 8.43
C TYR A 12 4.89 10.39 7.97
N LEU A 13 5.12 9.78 6.80
CA LEU A 13 4.33 8.63 6.37
C LEU A 13 4.57 7.46 7.33
N PHE A 14 3.51 6.73 7.66
CA PHE A 14 3.64 5.56 8.53
C PHE A 14 4.37 4.41 7.82
N TYR A 15 4.98 3.54 8.61
CA TYR A 15 5.60 2.32 8.13
C TYR A 15 4.91 1.10 8.75
N SER A 16 4.54 0.14 7.90
CA SER A 16 3.99 -1.16 8.32
C SER A 16 4.79 -2.28 7.68
N ASP A 17 5.17 -3.26 8.46
CA ASP A 17 5.79 -4.48 7.94
C ASP A 17 5.44 -5.70 8.80
N ASN A 18 5.60 -6.86 8.18
CA ASN A 18 5.46 -8.16 8.84
C ASN A 18 6.81 -8.88 8.80
N PHE A 19 7.25 -9.43 9.91
CA PHE A 19 8.43 -10.28 9.95
C PHE A 19 8.13 -11.57 10.70
N SER A 20 8.82 -12.62 10.31
CA SER A 20 8.70 -13.90 11.00
C SER A 20 10.06 -14.32 11.55
N LEU A 21 10.08 -14.63 12.83
CA LEU A 21 11.21 -15.28 13.48
C LEU A 21 11.06 -16.80 13.26
N ILE A 22 11.53 -17.27 12.09
CA ILE A 22 11.60 -18.70 11.79
C ILE A 22 13.02 -19.17 12.12
N ASP A 23 13.09 -20.09 13.08
CA ASP A 23 14.22 -20.95 13.39
C ASP A 23 15.61 -20.33 13.59
N ASN A 24 15.69 -19.12 14.11
CA ASN A 24 16.98 -18.70 14.62
C ASN A 24 17.00 -18.79 16.14
N LYS A 25 17.82 -19.71 16.65
CA LYS A 25 18.40 -19.63 18.00
C LYS A 25 19.30 -18.39 18.03
N ILE A 26 18.73 -17.20 17.84
CA ILE A 26 19.47 -15.97 17.90
C ILE A 26 19.35 -15.47 19.32
N ASP A 27 20.42 -15.65 20.04
CA ASP A 27 20.68 -15.06 21.36
C ASP A 27 21.12 -13.59 21.21
N SER A 28 20.65 -12.90 20.16
CA SER A 28 21.00 -11.53 19.82
C SER A 28 19.79 -10.69 19.47
N SER A 29 19.81 -9.43 19.87
CA SER A 29 18.77 -8.45 19.55
C SER A 29 18.71 -8.21 18.05
N LEU A 30 17.50 -8.25 17.45
CA LEU A 30 17.25 -7.83 16.07
C LEU A 30 17.13 -6.29 16.04
N ILE A 31 18.07 -5.63 15.38
CA ILE A 31 18.01 -4.18 15.15
C ILE A 31 17.47 -3.95 13.74
N VAL A 32 16.35 -3.23 13.62
CA VAL A 32 15.74 -2.84 12.35
C VAL A 32 15.77 -1.32 12.23
N ASN A 33 16.49 -0.82 11.22
CA ASN A 33 16.50 0.60 10.90
C ASN A 33 15.34 0.90 9.93
N ILE A 34 14.42 1.78 10.32
CA ILE A 34 13.24 2.14 9.54
C ILE A 34 13.38 3.59 9.09
N PRO A 35 13.66 3.82 7.79
CA PRO A 35 13.67 5.17 7.23
C PRO A 35 12.22 5.64 7.04
N LEU A 36 11.75 6.56 7.88
CA LEU A 36 10.46 7.21 7.69
C LEU A 36 10.61 8.35 6.66
N GLN A 37 9.65 8.45 5.75
CA GLN A 37 9.58 9.53 4.77
C GLN A 37 8.77 10.70 5.32
N PRO A 38 9.26 11.95 5.26
CA PRO A 38 8.44 13.12 5.56
C PRO A 38 7.18 13.15 4.65
N ILE A 39 6.10 13.69 5.19
CA ILE A 39 4.90 13.96 4.39
C ILE A 39 5.17 15.22 3.56
N GLU A 40 5.50 15.01 2.31
CA GLU A 40 5.74 16.06 1.33
C GLU A 40 5.27 15.61 -0.06
N THR A 41 5.02 16.55 -0.94
CA THR A 41 4.60 16.25 -2.31
C THR A 41 5.63 15.36 -3.01
N GLY A 42 5.17 14.23 -3.54
CA GLY A 42 6.01 13.19 -4.18
C GLY A 42 6.43 12.06 -3.25
N ALA A 43 6.27 12.19 -1.93
CA ALA A 43 6.51 11.07 -1.01
C ALA A 43 5.49 9.94 -1.25
N SER A 44 5.94 8.69 -1.19
CA SER A 44 5.07 7.53 -1.42
C SER A 44 5.44 6.34 -0.57
N ILE A 45 4.45 5.51 -0.26
CA ILE A 45 4.60 4.23 0.42
C ILE A 45 3.84 3.13 -0.27
N ILE A 46 4.35 1.90 -0.16
CA ILE A 46 3.61 0.69 -0.52
C ILE A 46 2.74 0.29 0.67
N LEU A 47 1.44 0.11 0.43
CA LEU A 47 0.50 -0.40 1.42
C LEU A 47 0.62 -1.94 1.43
N LYS A 48 1.49 -2.49 2.26
CA LYS A 48 1.90 -3.90 2.25
C LYS A 48 0.79 -4.88 2.64
N ASN A 49 -0.16 -4.43 3.45
CA ASN A 49 -1.21 -5.30 4.01
C ASN A 49 -2.57 -5.10 3.33
N ILE A 50 -2.57 -4.79 2.03
CA ILE A 50 -3.79 -4.72 1.22
C ILE A 50 -3.93 -5.99 0.40
N PHE A 51 -4.97 -6.76 0.69
CA PHE A 51 -5.19 -8.09 0.12
C PHE A 51 -6.46 -8.13 -0.73
N PHE A 52 -6.34 -8.81 -1.88
CA PHE A 52 -7.43 -9.14 -2.79
C PHE A 52 -7.34 -10.61 -3.16
N ASP A 53 -8.46 -11.21 -3.52
CA ASP A 53 -8.44 -12.51 -4.17
C ASP A 53 -7.94 -12.40 -5.62
N VAL A 54 -7.52 -13.52 -6.18
CA VAL A 54 -7.06 -13.58 -7.59
C VAL A 54 -8.17 -13.06 -8.52
N ASN A 55 -7.81 -12.14 -9.40
CA ASN A 55 -8.71 -11.46 -10.35
C ASN A 55 -9.90 -10.73 -9.70
N LYS A 56 -9.86 -10.47 -8.39
CA LYS A 56 -10.90 -9.72 -7.69
C LYS A 56 -10.35 -8.38 -7.18
N PHE A 57 -11.29 -7.47 -6.89
CA PHE A 57 -11.01 -6.15 -6.35
C PHE A 57 -11.79 -5.85 -5.05
N GLN A 58 -12.49 -6.84 -4.50
CA GLN A 58 -13.07 -6.72 -3.16
C GLN A 58 -11.97 -6.79 -2.12
N LEU A 59 -11.92 -5.78 -1.25
CA LEU A 59 -11.01 -5.74 -0.12
C LEU A 59 -11.31 -6.88 0.85
N LYS A 60 -10.26 -7.57 1.28
CA LYS A 60 -10.38 -8.53 2.37
C LYS A 60 -10.45 -7.80 3.72
N GLN A 61 -11.08 -8.45 4.70
CA GLN A 61 -11.24 -7.89 6.04
C GLN A 61 -9.89 -7.51 6.69
N GLU A 62 -8.86 -8.31 6.43
CA GLU A 62 -7.51 -8.10 6.93
C GLU A 62 -6.86 -6.80 6.43
N SER A 63 -7.31 -6.30 5.28
CA SER A 63 -6.82 -5.03 4.71
C SER A 63 -7.32 -3.80 5.47
N LEU A 64 -8.43 -3.92 6.19
CA LEU A 64 -9.10 -2.76 6.80
C LEU A 64 -8.24 -2.11 7.88
N THR A 65 -7.49 -2.92 8.64
CA THR A 65 -6.56 -2.42 9.66
C THR A 65 -5.47 -1.53 9.06
N GLU A 66 -4.96 -1.87 7.89
CA GLU A 66 -3.97 -1.04 7.18
C GLU A 66 -4.61 0.26 6.68
N LEU A 67 -5.83 0.18 6.15
CA LEU A 67 -6.55 1.35 5.66
C LEU A 67 -6.99 2.29 6.80
N ASP A 68 -7.28 1.78 7.99
CA ASP A 68 -7.56 2.62 9.15
C ASP A 68 -6.35 3.48 9.56
N LYS A 69 -5.12 3.01 9.32
CA LYS A 69 -3.91 3.83 9.52
C LYS A 69 -3.83 4.97 8.50
N VAL A 70 -4.22 4.70 7.25
CA VAL A 70 -4.32 5.76 6.22
C VAL A 70 -5.36 6.79 6.62
N VAL A 71 -6.52 6.36 7.10
CA VAL A 71 -7.58 7.27 7.62
C VAL A 71 -7.04 8.15 8.74
N LEU A 72 -6.34 7.56 9.71
CA LEU A 72 -5.75 8.31 10.82
C LEU A 72 -4.73 9.34 10.32
N MET A 73 -3.83 8.95 9.44
CA MET A 73 -2.83 9.84 8.83
C MET A 73 -3.49 11.03 8.10
N LEU A 74 -4.55 10.76 7.32
CA LEU A 74 -5.28 11.80 6.60
C LEU A 74 -6.04 12.76 7.54
N ASN A 75 -6.57 12.26 8.66
CA ASN A 75 -7.23 13.09 9.65
C ASN A 75 -6.25 13.97 10.42
N GLU A 76 -5.06 13.47 10.70
CA GLU A 76 -3.98 14.24 11.36
C GLU A 76 -3.32 15.27 10.44
N ASN A 77 -3.44 15.10 9.12
CA ASN A 77 -2.86 15.99 8.11
C ASN A 77 -3.94 16.46 7.12
N PRO A 78 -4.83 17.37 7.52
CA PRO A 78 -6.02 17.75 6.73
C PRO A 78 -5.70 18.43 5.40
N ALA A 79 -4.52 19.02 5.23
CA ALA A 79 -4.12 19.70 4.00
C ALA A 79 -3.70 18.75 2.87
N ILE A 80 -3.15 17.57 3.20
CA ILE A 80 -2.59 16.68 2.18
C ILE A 80 -3.66 16.06 1.27
N ARG A 81 -3.26 15.88 0.03
CA ARG A 81 -3.98 15.10 -0.98
C ARG A 81 -3.16 13.89 -1.38
N ILE A 82 -3.83 12.80 -1.69
CA ILE A 82 -3.18 11.54 -2.04
C ILE A 82 -3.72 10.95 -3.32
N GLN A 83 -2.88 10.15 -3.98
CA GLN A 83 -3.27 9.25 -5.04
C GLN A 83 -3.06 7.81 -4.59
N ILE A 84 -4.08 6.97 -4.75
CA ILE A 84 -3.98 5.52 -4.59
C ILE A 84 -3.71 4.92 -5.97
N SER A 85 -2.62 4.17 -6.08
CA SER A 85 -2.18 3.54 -7.33
C SER A 85 -2.19 2.02 -7.20
N GLY A 86 -2.86 1.35 -8.16
CA GLY A 86 -2.88 -0.10 -8.26
C GLY A 86 -1.91 -0.58 -9.33
N HIS A 87 -1.25 -1.71 -9.07
CA HIS A 87 -0.30 -2.36 -9.96
C HIS A 87 -0.56 -3.86 -10.03
N THR A 88 -0.17 -4.47 -11.15
CA THR A 88 -0.21 -5.92 -11.38
C THR A 88 1.17 -6.43 -11.78
N ASP A 89 1.34 -7.74 -11.81
CA ASP A 89 2.39 -8.37 -12.60
C ASP A 89 2.03 -8.37 -14.10
N ASN A 90 2.87 -8.97 -14.94
CA ASN A 90 2.69 -9.02 -16.38
C ASN A 90 1.87 -10.22 -16.87
N VAL A 91 1.20 -10.96 -15.99
CA VAL A 91 0.36 -12.09 -16.38
C VAL A 91 -0.99 -11.59 -16.88
N GLY A 92 -1.40 -12.04 -18.07
CA GLY A 92 -2.66 -11.67 -18.69
C GLY A 92 -2.53 -10.53 -19.69
N LYS A 93 -3.68 -9.95 -20.10
CA LYS A 93 -3.73 -8.87 -21.07
C LYS A 93 -3.54 -7.51 -20.40
N ASP A 94 -2.82 -6.61 -21.05
CA ASP A 94 -2.54 -5.26 -20.50
C ASP A 94 -3.81 -4.47 -20.17
N ALA A 95 -4.85 -4.57 -21.04
CA ALA A 95 -6.13 -3.89 -20.80
C ALA A 95 -6.83 -4.43 -19.54
N ASP A 96 -6.82 -5.74 -19.32
CA ASP A 96 -7.42 -6.39 -18.16
C ASP A 96 -6.65 -6.03 -16.88
N ASN A 97 -5.32 -6.02 -16.95
CA ASN A 97 -4.43 -5.63 -15.87
C ASN A 97 -4.64 -4.15 -15.47
N THR A 98 -4.76 -3.27 -16.46
CA THR A 98 -5.05 -1.86 -16.21
C THR A 98 -6.40 -1.67 -15.55
N ALA A 99 -7.45 -2.35 -16.03
CA ALA A 99 -8.80 -2.30 -15.45
C ALA A 99 -8.81 -2.88 -14.02
N LEU A 100 -8.17 -4.04 -13.80
CA LEU A 100 -8.11 -4.68 -12.48
C LEU A 100 -7.39 -3.79 -11.46
N SER A 101 -6.23 -3.23 -11.83
CA SER A 101 -5.45 -2.36 -10.95
C SER A 101 -6.21 -1.08 -10.60
N LEU A 102 -6.93 -0.48 -11.56
CA LEU A 102 -7.78 0.68 -11.31
C LEU A 102 -8.94 0.33 -10.36
N ASN A 103 -9.60 -0.80 -10.55
CA ASN A 103 -10.70 -1.23 -9.70
C ASN A 103 -10.23 -1.51 -8.26
N ARG A 104 -9.03 -2.05 -8.07
CA ARG A 104 -8.41 -2.22 -6.76
C ARG A 104 -8.10 -0.88 -6.09
N ALA A 105 -7.53 0.06 -6.82
CA ALA A 105 -7.30 1.42 -6.32
C ALA A 105 -8.61 2.13 -5.94
N LYS A 106 -9.67 1.97 -6.74
CA LYS A 106 -11.01 2.48 -6.44
C LYS A 106 -11.65 1.83 -5.22
N ALA A 107 -11.42 0.54 -4.98
CA ALA A 107 -11.92 -0.14 -3.78
C ALA A 107 -11.27 0.42 -2.51
N VAL A 108 -9.97 0.69 -2.53
CA VAL A 108 -9.25 1.37 -1.44
C VAL A 108 -9.81 2.78 -1.25
N MET A 109 -9.91 3.58 -2.32
CA MET A 109 -10.51 4.92 -2.26
C MET A 109 -11.92 4.87 -1.67
N GLY A 110 -12.77 3.93 -2.11
CA GLY A 110 -14.13 3.75 -1.60
C GLY A 110 -14.18 3.51 -0.10
N TYR A 111 -13.25 2.73 0.44
CA TYR A 111 -13.14 2.55 1.89
C TYR A 111 -12.79 3.85 2.61
N LEU A 112 -11.81 4.62 2.13
CA LEU A 112 -11.42 5.90 2.72
C LEU A 112 -12.58 6.91 2.68
N LEU A 113 -13.36 6.95 1.59
CA LEU A 113 -14.56 7.77 1.48
C LEU A 113 -15.63 7.35 2.49
N SER A 114 -15.81 6.06 2.74
CA SER A 114 -16.74 5.55 3.76
C SER A 114 -16.37 5.96 5.18
N LYS A 115 -15.12 6.37 5.41
CA LYS A 115 -14.60 6.92 6.67
C LYS A 115 -14.62 8.46 6.71
N ASN A 116 -15.43 9.09 5.86
CA ASN A 116 -15.62 10.54 5.77
C ASN A 116 -14.39 11.35 5.36
N ILE A 117 -13.44 10.75 4.64
CA ILE A 117 -12.37 11.52 4.00
C ILE A 117 -12.96 12.25 2.79
N ASP A 118 -12.64 13.55 2.65
CA ASP A 118 -13.15 14.38 1.54
C ASP A 118 -12.72 13.80 0.18
N PRO A 119 -13.66 13.56 -0.75
CA PRO A 119 -13.36 13.07 -2.11
C PRO A 119 -12.34 13.93 -2.87
N LYS A 120 -12.27 15.23 -2.61
CA LYS A 120 -11.31 16.14 -3.23
C LYS A 120 -9.87 15.88 -2.83
N ARG A 121 -9.66 15.12 -1.77
CA ARG A 121 -8.34 14.78 -1.22
C ARG A 121 -7.79 13.46 -1.73
N ILE A 122 -8.59 12.65 -2.42
CA ILE A 122 -8.19 11.31 -2.85
C ILE A 122 -8.43 11.15 -4.33
N SER A 123 -7.43 10.63 -5.03
CA SER A 123 -7.56 10.16 -6.40
C SER A 123 -7.14 8.68 -6.51
N SER A 124 -7.57 8.01 -7.58
CA SER A 124 -7.21 6.62 -7.83
C SER A 124 -6.71 6.43 -9.26
N LYS A 125 -5.69 5.60 -9.44
CA LYS A 125 -5.10 5.29 -10.75
C LYS A 125 -4.72 3.81 -10.84
N GLY A 126 -4.93 3.21 -12.02
CA GLY A 126 -4.47 1.87 -12.35
C GLY A 126 -3.34 1.93 -13.35
N PHE A 127 -2.21 1.32 -13.02
CA PHE A 127 -1.04 1.25 -13.90
C PHE A 127 -0.87 -0.11 -14.57
N GLY A 128 -1.68 -1.11 -14.18
CA GLY A 128 -1.48 -2.47 -14.67
C GLY A 128 -0.04 -2.94 -14.42
N ALA A 129 0.57 -3.53 -15.43
CA ALA A 129 1.94 -4.03 -15.38
C ALA A 129 3.01 -3.03 -15.86
N THR A 130 2.62 -1.76 -16.14
CA THR A 130 3.52 -0.78 -16.80
C THR A 130 4.62 -0.22 -15.89
N MET A 131 4.51 -0.38 -14.57
CA MET A 131 5.47 0.15 -13.61
C MET A 131 5.96 -0.95 -12.64
N PRO A 132 6.75 -1.93 -13.12
CA PRO A 132 7.27 -2.97 -12.25
C PRO A 132 8.34 -2.42 -11.31
N VAL A 133 8.37 -2.95 -10.07
CA VAL A 133 9.41 -2.68 -9.05
C VAL A 133 10.38 -3.85 -8.91
N ALA A 134 10.04 -4.99 -9.51
CA ALA A 134 10.86 -6.20 -9.52
C ALA A 134 10.70 -6.95 -10.85
N SER A 135 11.58 -7.95 -11.10
CA SER A 135 11.48 -8.78 -12.29
C SER A 135 10.18 -9.60 -12.30
N ASN A 136 9.50 -9.63 -13.44
CA ASN A 136 8.34 -10.50 -13.68
C ASN A 136 8.72 -11.95 -14.07
N GLU A 137 10.01 -12.30 -14.08
CA GLU A 137 10.47 -13.65 -14.39
C GLU A 137 10.35 -14.62 -13.20
N SER A 138 10.31 -14.09 -11.98
CA SER A 138 10.16 -14.88 -10.75
C SER A 138 8.81 -14.63 -10.08
N GLU A 139 8.28 -15.65 -9.39
CA GLU A 139 7.04 -15.50 -8.59
C GLU A 139 7.21 -14.48 -7.45
N SER A 140 8.39 -14.42 -6.84
CA SER A 140 8.69 -13.41 -5.82
C SER A 140 8.66 -12.00 -6.38
N GLY A 141 9.21 -11.77 -7.59
CA GLY A 141 9.16 -10.49 -8.25
C GLY A 141 7.76 -10.09 -8.69
N LYS A 142 6.99 -11.04 -9.26
CA LYS A 142 5.56 -10.83 -9.58
C LYS A 142 4.76 -10.43 -8.33
N ALA A 143 5.01 -11.10 -7.20
CA ALA A 143 4.34 -10.77 -5.94
C ALA A 143 4.62 -9.34 -5.49
N LEU A 144 5.83 -8.83 -5.66
CA LEU A 144 6.19 -7.43 -5.38
C LEU A 144 5.51 -6.46 -6.35
N ASN A 145 5.32 -6.86 -7.61
CA ASN A 145 4.65 -6.04 -8.62
C ASN A 145 3.14 -5.93 -8.38
N ARG A 146 2.50 -6.95 -7.81
CA ARG A 146 1.09 -6.93 -7.37
C ARG A 146 0.94 -6.13 -6.08
N ARG A 147 0.89 -4.80 -6.18
CA ARG A 147 0.90 -3.90 -5.02
C ARG A 147 -0.09 -2.75 -5.15
N THR A 148 -0.37 -2.14 -4.02
CA THR A 148 -1.07 -0.85 -3.92
C THR A 148 -0.12 0.17 -3.31
N GLU A 149 -0.02 1.33 -3.94
CA GLU A 149 0.79 2.46 -3.46
C GLU A 149 -0.11 3.63 -3.04
N LEU A 150 0.37 4.40 -2.08
CA LEU A 150 -0.15 5.71 -1.70
C LEU A 150 0.94 6.74 -1.96
N ALA A 151 0.61 7.78 -2.72
CA ALA A 151 1.50 8.91 -2.97
C ALA A 151 0.86 10.22 -2.52
N VAL A 152 1.64 11.11 -1.89
CA VAL A 152 1.23 12.47 -1.57
C VAL A 152 1.32 13.32 -2.84
N THR A 153 0.21 13.92 -3.25
CA THR A 153 0.12 14.73 -4.49
C THR A 153 0.14 16.22 -4.23
N SER A 154 -0.21 16.64 -3.02
CA SER A 154 0.01 17.99 -2.49
C SER A 154 0.00 17.94 -0.96
N ASP A 155 0.76 18.81 -0.36
CA ASP A 155 0.91 19.07 1.07
C ASP A 155 0.51 20.51 1.42
#